data_6a79b2088651f332b8038acf863a211e
#
_entry.id   6a79b2088651f332b8038acf863a211e
#
_cell.length_a   1.000
_cell.length_b   1.000
_cell.length_c   1.000
_cell.angle_alpha   90.00
_cell.angle_beta   90.00
_cell.angle_gamma   90.00
#
_symmetry.space_group_name_H-M   'P 1'
#
loop_
_entity.id
_entity.type
_entity.pdbx_description
1 polymer ?
#
loop_
_entity_poly.entity_id
_entity_poly.type
_entity_poly.pdbx_seq_one_letter_code
_entity_poly.pdbx_strand_id
1 'polypeptide(L)'
;NVLQRDFKATRPNEKWVTDVTEFAVNGRKLYLSPVIDLFNNEVISYSLSERPVMNMVENMLDQAFKKLNPHEHPVLHSDQGWQYRMRRYQNILKEHGIKQSMSRKGNCLDNAVVECFFGTLKSECFYLDEFSNISELKDAVTEYIEYYNSRRISLKLKGLTPIEYRN
;
A
#
# COMPACT_ATOMS: atom_id res chain seq x y z
N ASN A 1 8.52 17.35 -0.72
CA ASN A 1 7.22 16.69 -0.62
C ASN A 1 6.27 17.26 -1.68
N VAL A 2 6.05 16.47 -2.75
CA VAL A 2 5.21 16.90 -3.89
C VAL A 2 3.75 17.08 -3.48
N LEU A 3 3.24 16.26 -2.56
CA LEU A 3 1.86 16.37 -2.07
C LEU A 3 1.67 17.53 -1.10
N GLN A 4 2.74 18.04 -0.51
CA GLN A 4 2.69 19.12 0.49
C GLN A 4 1.65 18.86 1.59
N ARG A 5 1.58 17.60 2.05
CA ARG A 5 0.63 17.10 3.05
C ARG A 5 -0.84 17.14 2.62
N ASP A 6 -1.13 17.38 1.35
CA ASP A 6 -2.48 17.26 0.84
C ASP A 6 -2.74 15.81 0.40
N PHE A 7 -3.27 15.01 1.35
CA PHE A 7 -3.56 13.60 1.15
C PHE A 7 -5.01 13.34 0.74
N LYS A 8 -5.76 14.38 0.43
CA LYS A 8 -7.13 14.23 -0.08
C LYS A 8 -7.11 14.06 -1.59
N ALA A 9 -7.83 13.07 -2.06
CA ALA A 9 -8.03 12.84 -3.48
C ALA A 9 -9.50 13.04 -3.83
N THR A 10 -9.75 13.62 -5.01
CA THR A 10 -11.10 13.93 -5.49
C THR A 10 -11.61 12.90 -6.49
N ARG A 11 -10.73 12.04 -7.00
CA ARG A 11 -11.06 11.00 -7.97
C ARG A 11 -10.14 9.80 -7.81
N PRO A 12 -10.56 8.63 -8.30
CA PRO A 12 -9.70 7.44 -8.29
C PRO A 12 -8.40 7.67 -9.07
N ASN A 13 -7.34 7.04 -8.60
CA ASN A 13 -6.02 7.05 -9.26
C ASN A 13 -5.40 8.45 -9.41
N GLU A 14 -5.75 9.35 -8.50
CA GLU A 14 -5.13 10.67 -8.44
C GLU A 14 -3.88 10.67 -7.55
N LYS A 15 -4.00 10.08 -6.38
CA LYS A 15 -2.93 10.03 -5.38
C LYS A 15 -2.87 8.65 -4.75
N TRP A 16 -1.71 8.04 -4.81
CA TRP A 16 -1.43 6.75 -4.20
C TRP A 16 -0.37 6.88 -3.11
N VAL A 17 -0.43 6.01 -2.11
CA VAL A 17 0.60 5.90 -1.07
C VAL A 17 1.13 4.47 -1.02
N THR A 18 2.38 4.32 -0.58
CA THR A 18 3.02 3.02 -0.41
C THR A 18 3.95 3.04 0.79
N ASP A 19 4.16 1.89 1.39
CA ASP A 19 5.12 1.67 2.46
C ASP A 19 5.34 0.16 2.59
N VAL A 20 6.25 -0.25 3.46
CA VAL A 20 6.53 -1.66 3.73
C VAL A 20 6.33 -1.90 5.22
N THR A 21 5.64 -2.98 5.57
CA THR A 21 5.56 -3.44 6.95
C THR A 21 6.05 -4.88 7.05
N GLU A 22 6.42 -5.30 8.27
CA GLU A 22 6.89 -6.67 8.49
C GLU A 22 6.06 -7.37 9.56
N PHE A 23 6.00 -8.70 9.42
CA PHE A 23 5.42 -9.61 10.40
C PHE A 23 6.47 -10.63 10.79
N ALA A 24 6.41 -11.14 12.02
CA ALA A 24 7.30 -12.19 12.47
C ALA A 24 6.51 -13.42 12.90
N VAL A 25 6.89 -14.59 12.41
CA VAL A 25 6.30 -15.89 12.79
C VAL A 25 7.42 -16.90 12.95
N ASN A 26 7.56 -17.44 14.18
CA ASN A 26 8.55 -18.48 14.51
C ASN A 26 9.98 -18.12 14.04
N GLY A 27 10.41 -16.87 14.30
CA GLY A 27 11.75 -16.41 13.95
C GLY A 27 11.95 -16.06 12.48
N ARG A 28 10.92 -16.21 11.65
CA ARG A 28 10.94 -15.83 10.23
C ARG A 28 10.13 -14.57 10.03
N LYS A 29 10.47 -13.81 8.99
CA LYS A 29 9.79 -12.55 8.68
C LYS A 29 9.02 -12.64 7.37
N LEU A 30 7.92 -11.91 7.30
CA LEU A 30 7.15 -11.69 6.08
C LEU A 30 6.98 -10.19 5.91
N TYR A 31 7.27 -9.69 4.71
CA TYR A 31 7.14 -8.28 4.36
C TYR A 31 5.94 -8.09 3.44
N LEU A 32 5.19 -7.03 3.68
CA LEU A 32 4.05 -6.62 2.86
C LEU A 32 4.31 -5.22 2.31
N SER A 33 4.18 -5.07 1.00
CA SER A 33 4.33 -3.79 0.31
C SER A 33 3.06 -3.52 -0.50
N PRO A 34 2.14 -2.68 -0.01
CA PRO A 34 0.93 -2.32 -0.75
C PRO A 34 1.03 -0.96 -1.44
N VAL A 35 0.20 -0.76 -2.45
CA VAL A 35 -0.17 0.56 -2.98
C VAL A 35 -1.61 0.81 -2.60
N ILE A 36 -1.89 1.95 -1.98
CA ILE A 36 -3.23 2.32 -1.52
C ILE A 36 -3.67 3.61 -2.22
N ASP A 37 -4.89 3.60 -2.76
CA ASP A 37 -5.48 4.78 -3.38
C ASP A 37 -6.08 5.69 -2.29
N LEU A 38 -5.64 6.93 -2.25
CA LEU A 38 -6.13 7.89 -1.26
C LEU A 38 -7.58 8.30 -1.49
N PHE A 39 -8.14 8.02 -2.66
CA PHE A 39 -9.54 8.35 -2.95
C PHE A 39 -10.50 7.51 -2.09
N ASN A 40 -10.28 6.20 -2.05
CA ASN A 40 -11.21 5.26 -1.41
C ASN A 40 -10.53 4.31 -0.42
N ASN A 41 -9.23 4.49 -0.16
CA ASN A 41 -8.41 3.62 0.69
C ASN A 41 -8.31 2.18 0.20
N GLU A 42 -8.59 1.95 -1.07
CA GLU A 42 -8.47 0.62 -1.68
C GLU A 42 -7.01 0.21 -1.79
N VAL A 43 -6.70 -1.03 -1.46
CA VAL A 43 -5.40 -1.62 -1.76
C VAL A 43 -5.41 -1.99 -3.25
N ILE A 44 -4.74 -1.15 -4.05
CA ILE A 44 -4.70 -1.30 -5.52
C ILE A 44 -3.88 -2.52 -5.92
N SER A 45 -2.75 -2.71 -5.26
CA SER A 45 -1.87 -3.86 -5.46
C SER A 45 -1.05 -4.09 -4.21
N TYR A 46 -0.45 -5.27 -4.10
CA TYR A 46 0.46 -5.56 -3.01
C TYR A 46 1.40 -6.71 -3.38
N SER A 47 2.51 -6.78 -2.69
CA SER A 47 3.45 -7.91 -2.75
C SER A 47 3.75 -8.42 -1.36
N LEU A 48 3.93 -9.74 -1.25
CA LEU A 48 4.39 -10.40 -0.04
C LEU A 48 5.74 -11.06 -0.34
N SER A 49 6.69 -10.91 0.56
CA SER A 49 8.02 -11.51 0.41
C SER A 49 8.62 -11.83 1.76
N GLU A 50 9.40 -12.91 1.82
CA GLU A 50 10.14 -13.25 3.03
C GLU A 50 11.42 -12.43 3.18
N ARG A 51 11.76 -11.61 2.16
CA ARG A 51 12.94 -10.73 2.15
C ARG A 51 12.56 -9.34 1.66
N PRO A 52 13.13 -8.29 2.26
CA PRO A 52 12.86 -6.90 1.82
C PRO A 52 13.71 -6.56 0.60
N VAL A 53 13.38 -7.14 -0.54
CA VAL A 53 14.14 -6.99 -1.79
C VAL A 53 13.42 -6.07 -2.76
N MET A 54 14.18 -5.44 -3.67
CA MET A 54 13.64 -4.52 -4.66
C MET A 54 12.60 -5.19 -5.57
N ASN A 55 12.77 -6.47 -5.86
CA ASN A 55 11.84 -7.23 -6.69
C ASN A 55 10.41 -7.23 -6.14
N MET A 56 10.25 -7.23 -4.82
CA MET A 56 8.94 -7.13 -4.16
C MET A 56 8.23 -5.83 -4.55
N VAL A 57 8.97 -4.73 -4.49
CA VAL A 57 8.43 -3.41 -4.82
C VAL A 57 8.11 -3.31 -6.31
N GLU A 58 8.98 -3.83 -7.17
CA GLU A 58 8.75 -3.83 -8.61
C GLU A 58 7.52 -4.62 -9.02
N ASN A 59 7.32 -5.79 -8.44
CA ASN A 59 6.13 -6.61 -8.70
C ASN A 59 4.85 -5.88 -8.29
N MET A 60 4.88 -5.21 -7.15
CA MET A 60 3.77 -4.41 -6.67
C MET A 60 3.43 -3.29 -7.66
N LEU A 61 4.45 -2.56 -8.13
CA LEU A 61 4.26 -1.46 -9.09
C LEU A 61 3.70 -1.97 -10.41
N ASP A 62 4.24 -3.07 -10.92
CA ASP A 62 3.78 -3.66 -12.17
C ASP A 62 2.28 -3.99 -12.11
N GLN A 63 1.83 -4.60 -11.03
CA GLN A 63 0.43 -4.91 -10.82
C GLN A 63 -0.43 -3.65 -10.71
N ALA A 64 0.07 -2.64 -10.02
CA ALA A 64 -0.65 -1.37 -9.84
C ALA A 64 -0.85 -0.67 -11.19
N PHE A 65 0.20 -0.60 -12.00
CA PHE A 65 0.14 0.11 -13.28
C PHE A 65 -0.81 -0.55 -14.28
N LYS A 66 -1.00 -1.85 -14.21
CA LYS A 66 -1.97 -2.57 -15.05
C LYS A 66 -3.41 -2.12 -14.81
N LYS A 67 -3.68 -1.51 -13.68
CA LYS A 67 -5.03 -1.03 -13.33
C LYS A 67 -5.28 0.41 -13.76
N LEU A 68 -4.28 1.07 -14.33
CA LEU A 68 -4.41 2.45 -14.79
C LEU A 68 -4.93 2.51 -16.23
N ASN A 69 -5.79 3.49 -16.49
CA ASN A 69 -6.12 3.88 -17.86
C ASN A 69 -4.98 4.73 -18.43
N PRO A 70 -4.84 4.80 -19.78
CA PRO A 70 -3.71 5.50 -20.40
C PRO A 70 -3.57 6.98 -20.01
N HIS A 71 -4.66 7.64 -19.61
CA HIS A 71 -4.66 9.06 -19.23
C HIS A 71 -4.51 9.29 -17.74
N GLU A 72 -4.40 8.22 -16.94
CA GLU A 72 -4.27 8.33 -15.49
C GLU A 72 -2.80 8.30 -15.07
N HIS A 73 -2.38 9.32 -14.34
CA HIS A 73 -0.99 9.46 -13.89
C HIS A 73 -0.97 9.86 -12.40
N PRO A 74 -1.18 8.91 -11.49
CA PRO A 74 -1.20 9.25 -10.06
C PRO A 74 0.13 9.76 -9.57
N VAL A 75 0.08 10.53 -8.48
CA VAL A 75 1.27 10.82 -7.68
C VAL A 75 1.41 9.67 -6.70
N LEU A 76 2.59 9.06 -6.63
CA LEU A 76 2.88 7.97 -5.67
C LEU A 76 3.76 8.50 -4.54
N HIS A 77 3.19 8.53 -3.35
CA HIS A 77 3.85 9.05 -2.15
C HIS A 77 4.38 7.93 -1.28
N SER A 78 5.60 8.12 -0.77
CA SER A 78 6.24 7.19 0.15
C SER A 78 7.06 7.94 1.20
N ASP A 79 7.61 7.24 2.18
CA ASP A 79 8.66 7.77 3.03
C ASP A 79 10.00 7.77 2.28
N GLN A 80 11.10 8.01 2.99
CA GLN A 80 12.44 8.03 2.40
C GLN A 80 13.17 6.68 2.53
N GLY A 81 12.44 5.58 2.62
CA GLY A 81 13.02 4.24 2.67
C GLY A 81 13.98 4.00 1.50
N TRP A 82 14.96 3.12 1.72
CA TRP A 82 16.04 2.89 0.75
C TRP A 82 15.52 2.48 -0.63
N GLN A 83 14.45 1.66 -0.68
CA GLN A 83 13.89 1.17 -1.93
C GLN A 83 13.34 2.29 -2.80
N TYR A 84 12.80 3.34 -2.18
CA TYR A 84 12.20 4.47 -2.90
C TYR A 84 13.22 5.49 -3.36
N ARG A 85 14.45 5.41 -2.84
CA ARG A 85 15.57 6.26 -3.25
C ARG A 85 16.44 5.60 -4.34
N MET A 86 16.17 4.33 -4.65
CA MET A 86 16.88 3.62 -5.70
C MET A 86 16.55 4.21 -7.07
N ARG A 87 17.58 4.39 -7.89
CA ARG A 87 17.41 4.90 -9.26
C ARG A 87 16.45 4.01 -10.06
N ARG A 88 16.52 2.72 -9.87
CA ARG A 88 15.65 1.76 -10.56
C ARG A 88 14.17 2.02 -10.27
N TYR A 89 13.82 2.28 -9.00
CA TYR A 89 12.46 2.64 -8.61
C TYR A 89 12.03 3.94 -9.28
N GLN A 90 12.86 4.96 -9.20
CA GLN A 90 12.58 6.27 -9.78
C GLN A 90 12.39 6.20 -11.29
N ASN A 91 13.21 5.39 -11.98
CA ASN A 91 13.09 5.20 -13.42
C ASN A 91 11.79 4.50 -13.82
N ILE A 92 11.39 3.48 -13.06
CA ILE A 92 10.12 2.78 -13.31
C ILE A 92 8.95 3.74 -13.23
N LEU A 93 8.90 4.58 -12.21
CA LEU A 93 7.84 5.58 -12.07
C LEU A 93 7.86 6.56 -13.25
N LYS A 94 9.03 7.04 -13.60
CA LYS A 94 9.20 8.01 -14.69
C LYS A 94 8.75 7.43 -16.03
N GLU A 95 9.09 6.18 -16.31
CA GLU A 95 8.70 5.49 -17.54
C GLU A 95 7.19 5.36 -17.68
N HIS A 96 6.47 5.31 -16.57
CA HIS A 96 5.01 5.17 -16.55
C HIS A 96 4.28 6.50 -16.32
N GLY A 97 5.01 7.61 -16.32
CA GLY A 97 4.40 8.92 -16.10
C GLY A 97 3.90 9.14 -14.68
N ILE A 98 4.43 8.41 -13.72
CA ILE A 98 4.04 8.50 -12.31
C ILE A 98 4.97 9.49 -11.60
N LYS A 99 4.38 10.49 -10.95
CA LYS A 99 5.16 11.47 -10.21
C LYS A 99 5.47 10.95 -8.82
N GLN A 100 6.75 10.99 -8.45
CA GLN A 100 7.19 10.56 -7.12
C GLN A 100 7.03 11.68 -6.11
N SER A 101 6.46 11.36 -4.95
CA SER A 101 6.41 12.24 -3.79
C SER A 101 7.01 11.50 -2.60
N MET A 102 7.78 12.20 -1.77
CA MET A 102 8.38 11.61 -0.58
C MET A 102 8.11 12.50 0.63
N SER A 103 7.83 11.85 1.77
CA SER A 103 7.67 12.57 3.02
C SER A 103 9.01 13.18 3.46
N ARG A 104 8.93 14.24 4.27
CA ARG A 104 10.11 14.82 4.84
C ARG A 104 10.73 13.85 5.84
N LYS A 105 12.06 13.89 5.93
CA LYS A 105 12.82 13.00 6.83
C LYS A 105 12.29 13.09 8.26
N GLY A 106 11.97 11.93 8.83
CA GLY A 106 11.50 11.84 10.22
C GLY A 106 10.07 12.29 10.47
N ASN A 107 9.29 12.58 9.43
CA ASN A 107 7.90 13.04 9.59
C ASN A 107 6.91 11.92 9.28
N CYS A 108 6.49 11.18 10.31
CA CYS A 108 5.57 10.06 10.18
C CYS A 108 4.14 10.48 9.80
N LEU A 109 3.74 11.73 10.07
CA LEU A 109 2.40 12.21 9.70
C LEU A 109 2.19 12.26 8.20
N ASP A 110 3.29 12.35 7.43
CA ASP A 110 3.22 12.39 5.98
C ASP A 110 2.84 11.04 5.35
N ASN A 111 2.63 9.97 6.13
CA ASN A 111 2.24 8.66 5.62
C ASN A 111 1.19 7.97 6.53
N ALA A 112 0.34 8.77 7.16
CA ALA A 112 -0.62 8.28 8.17
C ALA A 112 -1.64 7.29 7.60
N VAL A 113 -2.04 7.42 6.34
CA VAL A 113 -3.07 6.54 5.75
C VAL A 113 -2.56 5.10 5.64
N VAL A 114 -1.35 4.90 5.14
CA VAL A 114 -0.80 3.54 5.02
C VAL A 114 -0.51 2.94 6.40
N GLU A 115 -0.07 3.76 7.36
CA GLU A 115 0.15 3.29 8.73
C GLU A 115 -1.16 2.89 9.40
N CYS A 116 -2.23 3.63 9.13
CA CYS A 116 -3.57 3.27 9.62
C CYS A 116 -4.02 1.93 9.03
N PHE A 117 -3.78 1.71 7.75
CA PHE A 117 -4.05 0.42 7.12
C PHE A 117 -3.27 -0.71 7.78
N PHE A 118 -1.97 -0.51 8.02
CA PHE A 118 -1.14 -1.53 8.68
C PHE A 118 -1.64 -1.85 10.08
N GLY A 119 -2.01 -0.82 10.85
CA GLY A 119 -2.58 -1.00 12.18
C GLY A 119 -3.87 -1.81 12.15
N THR A 120 -4.76 -1.49 11.23
CA THR A 120 -6.02 -2.19 11.05
C THR A 120 -5.80 -3.65 10.64
N LEU A 121 -4.92 -3.89 9.68
CA LEU A 121 -4.56 -5.23 9.24
C LEU A 121 -4.02 -6.07 10.41
N LYS A 122 -3.09 -5.51 11.16
CA LYS A 122 -2.48 -6.23 12.28
C LYS A 122 -3.49 -6.51 13.40
N SER A 123 -4.35 -5.54 13.71
CA SER A 123 -5.37 -5.70 14.76
C SER A 123 -6.46 -6.70 14.37
N GLU A 124 -6.92 -6.65 13.12
CA GLU A 124 -8.06 -7.46 12.67
C GLU A 124 -7.65 -8.82 12.10
N CYS A 125 -6.39 -9.00 11.74
CA CYS A 125 -5.91 -10.24 11.13
C CYS A 125 -4.77 -10.87 11.93
N PHE A 126 -3.67 -10.14 12.14
CA PHE A 126 -2.44 -10.73 12.64
C PHE A 126 -2.48 -11.06 14.14
N TYR A 127 -2.94 -10.12 14.97
CA TYR A 127 -2.91 -10.29 16.42
C TYR A 127 -4.03 -11.18 16.98
N LEU A 128 -5.07 -11.44 16.19
CA LEU A 128 -6.21 -12.26 16.65
C LEU A 128 -5.96 -13.76 16.53
N ASP A 129 -5.00 -14.17 15.70
CA ASP A 129 -4.72 -15.57 15.43
C ASP A 129 -3.26 -15.90 15.72
N GLU A 130 -3.01 -17.20 15.92
CA GLU A 130 -1.65 -17.74 16.00
C GLU A 130 -1.34 -18.43 14.68
N PHE A 131 -0.17 -18.13 14.11
CA PHE A 131 0.27 -18.72 12.85
C PHE A 131 1.41 -19.69 13.10
N SER A 132 1.30 -20.88 12.56
CA SER A 132 2.31 -21.92 12.69
C SER A 132 3.50 -21.69 11.77
N ASN A 133 3.28 -21.05 10.63
CA ASN A 133 4.31 -20.81 9.63
C ASN A 133 3.96 -19.60 8.74
N ILE A 134 4.94 -19.22 7.90
CA ILE A 134 4.79 -18.08 6.99
C ILE A 134 3.69 -18.32 5.95
N SER A 135 3.52 -19.56 5.48
CA SER A 135 2.50 -19.87 4.48
C SER A 135 1.08 -19.56 4.98
N GLU A 136 0.79 -19.92 6.22
CA GLU A 136 -0.51 -19.61 6.83
C GLU A 136 -0.71 -18.10 6.96
N LEU A 137 0.34 -17.37 7.32
CA LEU A 137 0.26 -15.91 7.42
C LEU A 137 0.04 -15.28 6.05
N LYS A 138 0.73 -15.74 5.01
CA LYS A 138 0.52 -15.25 3.64
C LYS A 138 -0.93 -15.41 3.21
N ASP A 139 -1.52 -16.58 3.45
CA ASP A 139 -2.91 -16.85 3.10
C ASP A 139 -3.86 -15.94 3.87
N ALA A 140 -3.61 -15.75 5.16
CA ALA A 140 -4.45 -14.88 6.00
C ALA A 140 -4.39 -13.43 5.55
N VAL A 141 -3.21 -12.91 5.23
CA VAL A 141 -3.05 -11.54 4.75
C VAL A 141 -3.75 -11.36 3.39
N THR A 142 -3.59 -12.32 2.49
CA THR A 142 -4.23 -12.29 1.17
C THR A 142 -5.76 -12.25 1.31
N GLU A 143 -6.32 -13.13 2.14
CA GLU A 143 -7.78 -13.15 2.40
C GLU A 143 -8.25 -11.86 3.07
N TYR A 144 -7.45 -11.33 4.00
CA TYR A 144 -7.82 -10.11 4.69
C TYR A 144 -7.86 -8.91 3.74
N ILE A 145 -6.90 -8.78 2.82
CA ILE A 145 -6.89 -7.67 1.87
C ILE A 145 -8.10 -7.75 0.94
N GLU A 146 -8.50 -8.93 0.50
CA GLU A 146 -9.71 -9.09 -0.28
C GLU A 146 -10.95 -8.66 0.51
N TYR A 147 -11.06 -9.08 1.76
CA TYR A 147 -12.13 -8.66 2.68
C TYR A 147 -12.11 -7.15 2.88
N TYR A 148 -10.94 -6.57 3.11
CA TYR A 148 -10.77 -5.14 3.34
C TYR A 148 -11.31 -4.32 2.16
N ASN A 149 -10.97 -4.72 0.95
CA ASN A 149 -11.38 -4.00 -0.25
C ASN A 149 -12.88 -4.14 -0.57
N SER A 150 -13.44 -5.33 -0.38
CA SER A 150 -14.75 -5.66 -0.95
C SER A 150 -15.87 -5.87 0.07
N ARG A 151 -15.55 -6.07 1.36
CA ARG A 151 -16.54 -6.37 2.39
C ARG A 151 -16.44 -5.53 3.66
N ARG A 152 -15.29 -4.97 3.96
CA ARG A 152 -15.09 -4.17 5.17
C ARG A 152 -15.63 -2.75 4.96
N ILE A 153 -16.67 -2.40 5.71
CA ILE A 153 -17.24 -1.04 5.67
C ILE A 153 -16.48 -0.09 6.59
N SER A 154 -16.53 1.19 6.30
CA SER A 154 -15.85 2.21 7.09
C SER A 154 -16.69 3.49 7.15
N LEU A 155 -16.70 4.12 8.33
CA LEU A 155 -17.38 5.40 8.50
C LEU A 155 -16.75 6.50 7.64
N LYS A 156 -15.44 6.45 7.44
CA LYS A 156 -14.73 7.40 6.56
C LYS A 156 -15.21 7.31 5.13
N LEU A 157 -15.74 6.17 4.72
CA LEU A 157 -16.28 5.93 3.38
C LEU A 157 -17.81 5.90 3.39
N LYS A 158 -18.43 6.60 4.34
CA LYS A 158 -19.89 6.73 4.45
C LYS A 158 -20.61 5.38 4.66
N GLY A 159 -19.95 4.44 5.35
CA GLY A 159 -20.48 3.11 5.60
C GLY A 159 -20.33 2.16 4.43
N LEU A 160 -19.50 2.50 3.45
CA LEU A 160 -19.24 1.67 2.28
C LEU A 160 -17.89 0.98 2.39
N THR A 161 -17.69 -0.05 1.56
CA THR A 161 -16.36 -0.64 1.36
C THR A 161 -15.56 0.23 0.40
N PRO A 162 -14.21 0.07 0.37
CA PRO A 162 -13.39 0.77 -0.62
C PRO A 162 -13.89 0.61 -2.06
N ILE A 163 -14.20 -0.62 -2.48
CA ILE A 163 -14.67 -0.86 -3.84
C ILE A 163 -16.03 -0.20 -4.10
N GLU A 164 -16.96 -0.28 -3.15
CA GLU A 164 -18.27 0.37 -3.28
C GLU A 164 -18.13 1.90 -3.38
N TYR A 165 -17.26 2.49 -2.59
CA TYR A 165 -17.05 3.93 -2.60
C TYR A 165 -16.49 4.42 -3.94
N ARG A 166 -15.70 3.58 -4.62
CA ARG A 166 -15.09 3.89 -5.90
C ARG A 166 -16.11 3.97 -7.05
N ASN A 167 -17.20 3.23 -6.91
CA ASN A 167 -18.24 3.13 -7.96
C ASN A 167 -19.42 4.13 -7.75
#